data_b1063565309a484a118c5abe4c23f8c8
#
_entry.id   b1063565309a484a118c5abe4c23f8c8
#
_cell.length_a   1.000
_cell.length_b   1.000
_cell.length_c   1.000
_cell.angle_alpha   90.00
_cell.angle_beta   90.00
_cell.angle_gamma   90.00
#
_symmetry.space_group_name_H-M   'P 1'
#
loop_
_entity.id
_entity.type
_entity.pdbx_description
1 polymer ?
#
loop_
_entity_poly.entity_id
_entity_poly.type
_entity_poly.pdbx_seq_one_letter_code
_entity_poly.pdbx_strand_id
1 'polypeptide(L)'
;MIAVLGHFRLPPERLAEAREAMARVIEATRAEAGCLAYSYAEDTLEPGLIRVAEMWESREQLAIHFQAPHMQRWVEERAPLGLTDRQISAYELGEAESL
;
A
#
# COMPACT_ATOMS: atom_id res chain seq x y z
N MET A 1 -2.64 -17.51 2.17
CA MET A 1 -2.65 -16.06 2.44
C MET A 1 -1.33 -15.42 2.06
N ILE A 2 -1.40 -14.17 1.63
CA ILE A 2 -0.24 -13.41 1.17
C ILE A 2 -0.12 -12.15 2.01
N ALA A 3 1.09 -11.86 2.51
CA ALA A 3 1.42 -10.56 3.08
C ALA A 3 2.22 -9.76 2.07
N VAL A 4 1.98 -8.47 2.03
CA VAL A 4 2.78 -7.53 1.23
C VAL A 4 3.36 -6.51 2.19
N LEU A 5 4.69 -6.43 2.22
CA LEU A 5 5.41 -5.56 3.15
C LEU A 5 6.44 -4.74 2.40
N GLY A 6 6.64 -3.53 2.85
CA GLY A 6 7.67 -2.69 2.29
C GLY A 6 7.51 -1.23 2.64
N HIS A 7 8.04 -0.39 1.78
CA HIS A 7 8.01 1.04 1.99
C HIS A 7 8.16 1.80 0.66
N PHE A 8 7.88 3.08 0.72
CA PHE A 8 8.28 4.07 -0.28
C PHE A 8 8.47 5.41 0.41
N ARG A 9 9.05 6.36 -0.30
CA ARG A 9 9.28 7.71 0.23
C ARG A 9 8.53 8.75 -0.59
N LEU A 10 8.05 9.76 0.13
CA LEU A 10 7.45 10.96 -0.45
C LEU A 10 8.15 12.18 0.11
N PRO A 11 8.33 13.24 -0.68
CA PRO A 11 8.85 14.51 -0.12
C PRO A 11 7.96 14.98 1.02
N PRO A 12 8.51 15.32 2.19
CA PRO A 12 7.70 15.76 3.33
C PRO A 12 6.78 16.96 3.00
N GLU A 13 7.24 17.85 2.14
CA GLU A 13 6.47 19.02 1.72
C GLU A 13 5.27 18.68 0.82
N ARG A 14 5.19 17.45 0.31
CA ARG A 14 4.08 16.98 -0.52
C ARG A 14 3.13 16.06 0.23
N LEU A 15 3.36 15.82 1.53
CA LEU A 15 2.56 14.86 2.30
C LEU A 15 1.08 15.22 2.40
N ALA A 16 0.75 16.51 2.47
CA ALA A 16 -0.66 16.93 2.54
C ALA A 16 -1.46 16.43 1.33
N GLU A 17 -0.93 16.66 0.12
CA GLU A 17 -1.54 16.16 -1.12
C GLU A 17 -1.53 14.64 -1.20
N ALA A 18 -0.40 14.05 -0.81
CA ALA A 18 -0.20 12.61 -0.88
C ALA A 18 -1.17 11.87 0.05
N ARG A 19 -1.47 12.43 1.23
CA ARG A 19 -2.42 11.81 2.16
C ARG A 19 -3.81 11.68 1.55
N GLU A 20 -4.27 12.66 0.78
CA GLU A 20 -5.56 12.57 0.10
C GLU A 20 -5.56 11.46 -0.95
N ALA A 21 -4.51 11.38 -1.77
CA ALA A 21 -4.38 10.34 -2.79
C ALA A 21 -4.26 8.94 -2.16
N MET A 22 -3.46 8.81 -1.10
CA MET A 22 -3.33 7.55 -0.36
C MET A 22 -4.64 7.13 0.28
N ALA A 23 -5.38 8.06 0.88
CA ALA A 23 -6.68 7.75 1.49
C ALA A 23 -7.65 7.16 0.46
N ARG A 24 -7.69 7.72 -0.76
CA ARG A 24 -8.55 7.21 -1.83
C ARG A 24 -8.22 5.77 -2.21
N VAL A 25 -6.94 5.47 -2.45
CA VAL A 25 -6.54 4.11 -2.84
C VAL A 25 -6.74 3.12 -1.69
N ILE A 26 -6.45 3.54 -0.46
CA ILE A 26 -6.64 2.68 0.72
C ILE A 26 -8.11 2.32 0.90
N GLU A 27 -9.01 3.30 0.89
CA GLU A 27 -10.44 3.07 1.06
C GLU A 27 -11.01 2.15 -0.03
N ALA A 28 -10.67 2.41 -1.29
CA ALA A 28 -11.12 1.59 -2.40
C ALA A 28 -10.57 0.17 -2.33
N THR A 29 -9.31 0.01 -1.94
CA THR A 29 -8.66 -1.29 -1.82
C THR A 29 -9.27 -2.13 -0.70
N ARG A 30 -9.56 -1.51 0.43
CA ARG A 30 -10.20 -2.21 1.56
C ARG A 30 -11.57 -2.77 1.22
N ALA A 31 -12.22 -2.26 0.19
CA ALA A 31 -13.50 -2.77 -0.30
C ALA A 31 -13.36 -3.92 -1.31
N GLU A 32 -12.14 -4.22 -1.75
CA GLU A 32 -11.90 -5.31 -2.70
C GLU A 32 -12.10 -6.67 -2.06
N ALA A 33 -12.67 -7.60 -2.83
CA ALA A 33 -12.79 -8.99 -2.40
C ALA A 33 -11.38 -9.57 -2.15
N GLY A 34 -11.20 -10.27 -1.04
CA GLY A 34 -9.93 -10.89 -0.69
C GLY A 34 -8.92 -9.98 -0.02
N CYS A 35 -9.21 -8.68 0.12
CA CYS A 35 -8.37 -7.77 0.90
C CYS A 35 -8.66 -7.96 2.39
N LEU A 36 -7.69 -8.49 3.12
CA LEU A 36 -7.82 -8.73 4.56
C LEU A 36 -7.29 -7.54 5.37
N ALA A 37 -6.27 -6.88 4.88
CA ALA A 37 -5.70 -5.67 5.49
C ALA A 37 -4.98 -4.86 4.42
N TYR A 38 -5.03 -3.56 4.54
CA TYR A 38 -4.34 -2.66 3.61
C TYR A 38 -4.04 -1.35 4.33
N SER A 39 -2.76 -1.05 4.52
CA SER A 39 -2.35 0.14 5.28
C SER A 39 -1.10 0.77 4.69
N TYR A 40 -1.13 2.10 4.61
CA TYR A 40 0.05 2.92 4.41
C TYR A 40 0.18 3.78 5.67
N ALA A 41 1.31 3.69 6.35
CA ALA A 41 1.53 4.40 7.61
C ALA A 41 2.81 5.22 7.55
N GLU A 42 2.74 6.46 8.02
CA GLU A 42 3.92 7.32 8.10
C GLU A 42 4.80 6.84 9.24
N ASP A 43 6.10 6.69 8.95
CA ASP A 43 7.06 6.28 9.97
C ASP A 43 7.18 7.35 11.06
N THR A 44 7.18 6.91 12.31
CA THR A 44 7.21 7.85 13.44
C THR A 44 8.50 8.67 13.49
N LEU A 45 9.61 8.11 13.03
CA LEU A 45 10.92 8.74 13.14
C LEU A 45 11.41 9.42 11.87
N GLU A 46 10.93 8.98 10.70
CA GLU A 46 11.41 9.52 9.43
C GLU A 46 10.29 10.17 8.63
N PRO A 47 10.20 11.50 8.57
CA PRO A 47 9.19 12.17 7.74
C PRO A 47 9.31 11.77 6.28
N GLY A 48 8.17 11.44 5.67
CA GLY A 48 8.12 11.04 4.26
C GLY A 48 8.38 9.57 4.01
N LEU A 49 8.79 8.80 5.01
CA LEU A 49 8.91 7.36 4.88
C LEU A 49 7.54 6.72 5.16
N ILE A 50 7.00 6.04 4.15
CA ILE A 50 5.68 5.41 4.23
C ILE A 50 5.86 3.90 4.31
N ARG A 51 5.36 3.29 5.38
CA ARG A 51 5.38 1.84 5.56
C ARG A 51 4.13 1.23 4.95
N VAL A 52 4.31 0.13 4.24
CA VAL A 52 3.22 -0.59 3.57
C VAL A 52 3.04 -1.94 4.24
N ALA A 53 1.79 -2.25 4.62
CA ALA A 53 1.44 -3.56 5.16
C ALA A 53 0.07 -3.98 4.60
N GLU A 54 0.04 -5.13 3.94
CA GLU A 54 -1.16 -5.66 3.30
C GLU A 54 -1.29 -7.15 3.57
N MET A 55 -2.52 -7.64 3.63
CA MET A 55 -2.81 -9.06 3.66
C MET A 55 -3.92 -9.38 2.67
N TRP A 56 -3.72 -10.44 1.90
CA TRP A 56 -4.64 -10.89 0.85
C TRP A 56 -4.94 -12.37 1.02
N GLU A 57 -6.17 -12.78 0.68
CA GLU A 57 -6.56 -14.18 0.76
C GLU A 57 -5.75 -15.07 -0.17
N SER A 58 -5.39 -14.56 -1.36
CA SER A 58 -4.66 -15.33 -2.37
C SER A 58 -3.88 -14.42 -3.31
N ARG A 59 -2.97 -15.04 -4.09
CA ARG A 59 -2.23 -14.33 -5.14
C ARG A 59 -3.15 -13.84 -6.25
N GLU A 60 -4.23 -14.56 -6.53
CA GLU A 60 -5.22 -14.17 -7.55
C GLU A 60 -5.89 -12.87 -7.15
N GLN A 61 -6.26 -12.71 -5.88
CA GLN A 61 -6.87 -11.47 -5.39
C GLN A 61 -5.89 -10.31 -5.45
N LEU A 62 -4.64 -10.55 -5.11
CA LEU A 62 -3.58 -9.52 -5.23
C LEU A 62 -3.38 -9.11 -6.69
N ALA A 63 -3.39 -10.05 -7.61
CA ALA A 63 -3.25 -9.77 -9.04
C ALA A 63 -4.41 -8.92 -9.56
N ILE A 64 -5.63 -9.21 -9.13
CA ILE A 64 -6.82 -8.41 -9.46
C ILE A 64 -6.66 -6.98 -8.95
N HIS A 65 -6.14 -6.82 -7.73
CA HIS A 65 -5.86 -5.50 -7.14
C HIS A 65 -4.97 -4.65 -8.04
N PHE A 66 -3.90 -5.21 -8.59
CA PHE A 66 -2.99 -4.47 -9.46
C PHE A 66 -3.64 -4.02 -10.79
N GLN A 67 -4.77 -4.63 -11.18
CA GLN A 67 -5.52 -4.25 -12.38
C GLN A 67 -6.67 -3.28 -12.06
N ALA A 68 -6.96 -3.04 -10.79
CA ALA A 68 -8.10 -2.21 -10.37
C ALA A 68 -7.92 -0.74 -10.80
N PRO A 69 -9.00 -0.05 -11.20
CA PRO A 69 -8.92 1.35 -11.62
C PRO A 69 -8.33 2.28 -10.56
N HIS A 70 -8.66 2.07 -9.29
CA HIS A 70 -8.13 2.89 -8.20
C HIS A 70 -6.62 2.69 -8.01
N MET A 71 -6.10 1.50 -8.28
CA MET A 71 -4.67 1.25 -8.21
C MET A 71 -3.94 1.91 -9.39
N GLN A 72 -4.52 1.84 -10.59
CA GLN A 72 -3.98 2.52 -11.76
C GLN A 72 -3.93 4.03 -11.55
N ARG A 73 -4.99 4.60 -10.96
CA ARG A 73 -5.04 6.02 -10.63
C ARG A 73 -3.92 6.39 -9.65
N TRP A 74 -3.72 5.58 -8.60
CA TRP A 74 -2.66 5.81 -7.62
C TRP A 74 -1.28 5.80 -8.29
N VAL A 75 -1.02 4.84 -9.18
CA VAL A 75 0.24 4.77 -9.93
C VAL A 75 0.46 6.06 -10.74
N GLU A 76 -0.58 6.60 -11.36
CA GLU A 76 -0.49 7.85 -12.11
C GLU A 76 -0.26 9.06 -11.21
N GLU A 77 -0.87 9.09 -10.04
CA GLU A 77 -0.78 10.21 -9.10
C GLU A 77 0.56 10.28 -8.38
N ARG A 78 1.14 9.12 -8.04
CA ARG A 78 2.31 9.08 -7.17
C ARG A 78 3.61 9.60 -7.80
N ALA A 79 3.79 9.46 -9.10
CA ALA A 79 4.98 9.97 -9.79
C ALA A 79 5.09 11.50 -9.71
N PRO A 80 4.04 12.28 -10.05
CA PRO A 80 4.06 13.74 -9.86
C PRO A 80 4.19 14.15 -8.40
N LEU A 81 3.74 13.32 -7.46
CA LEU A 81 3.90 13.58 -6.02
C LEU A 81 5.33 13.38 -5.54
N GLY A 82 6.20 12.80 -6.37
CA GLY A 82 7.60 12.62 -6.06
C GLY A 82 7.93 11.33 -5.31
N LEU A 83 7.11 10.29 -5.48
CA LEU A 83 7.37 8.99 -4.85
C LEU A 83 8.70 8.42 -5.35
N THR A 84 9.54 7.96 -4.42
CA THR A 84 10.83 7.35 -4.68
C THR A 84 11.05 6.16 -3.76
N ASP A 85 12.15 5.44 -3.99
CA ASP A 85 12.64 4.36 -3.10
C ASP A 85 11.56 3.34 -2.74
N ARG A 86 10.83 2.87 -3.75
CA ARG A 86 9.76 1.89 -3.55
C ARG A 86 10.33 0.48 -3.50
N GLN A 87 10.23 -0.15 -2.34
CA GLN A 87 10.67 -1.53 -2.11
C GLN A 87 9.53 -2.27 -1.41
N ILE A 88 8.80 -3.07 -2.15
CA ILE A 88 7.62 -3.78 -1.66
C ILE A 88 7.69 -5.21 -2.16
N SER A 89 7.52 -6.17 -1.25
CA SER A 89 7.62 -7.60 -1.57
C SER A 89 6.41 -8.36 -1.04
N ALA A 90 6.04 -9.43 -1.74
CA ALA A 90 4.96 -10.32 -1.34
C ALA A 90 5.56 -11.60 -0.75
N TYR A 91 4.91 -12.11 0.30
CA TYR A 91 5.34 -13.32 1.01
C TYR A 91 4.14 -14.25 1.23
N GLU A 92 4.37 -15.55 1.08
CA GLU A 92 3.38 -16.53 1.49
C GLU A 92 3.44 -16.70 3.01
N LEU A 93 2.27 -16.72 3.63
CA LEU A 93 2.15 -16.84 5.08
C LEU A 93 1.86 -18.26 5.51
N GLY A 94 2.52 -18.70 6.57
CA GLY A 94 2.14 -19.88 7.31
C GLY A 94 1.05 -19.58 8.33
N GLU A 95 0.88 -20.44 9.31
CA GLU A 95 -0.10 -20.22 10.37
C GLU A 95 0.27 -19.06 11.26
N ALA A 96 -0.73 -18.29 11.65
CA ALA A 96 -0.55 -17.20 12.60
C ALA A 96 -0.41 -17.75 14.02
N GLU A 97 0.51 -17.18 14.77
CA GLU A 97 0.65 -17.44 16.21
C GLU A 97 0.23 -16.17 16.94
N SER A 98 -0.78 -16.30 17.81
CA SER A 98 -1.24 -15.17 18.61
C SER A 98 -0.23 -14.88 19.70
N LEU A 99 0.18 -13.64 19.80
CA LEU A 99 1.16 -13.20 20.80
C LEU A 99 0.50 -12.64 22.04
#